data_18d664d06b958a0e08415fba521aa758
#
_entry.id   18d664d06b958a0e08415fba521aa758
#
_cell.length_a   1.000
_cell.length_b   1.000
_cell.length_c   1.000
_cell.angle_alpha   90.00
_cell.angle_beta   90.00
_cell.angle_gamma   90.00
#
_symmetry.space_group_name_H-M   'P 1'
#
loop_
_entity.id
_entity.type
_entity.pdbx_description
1 polymer ?
#
loop_
_entity_poly.entity_id
_entity_poly.type
_entity_poly.pdbx_seq_one_letter_code
_entity_poly.pdbx_strand_id
1 'polypeptide(L)'
;MEVTPWRPPQHVKVKALGLHWRDGKLLAAEVFDDQGHLVGVRPLGGGVEFGERWQAALVREFKEELGVDVQLTGAPLVMENIYTHHGATGHEVLFIGEVQFSTDCFAHLTRIEFHEDNGTPCTARWFALSELDLPGGPALFPAGLKHTLLQAART
;
A
#
# COMPACT_ATOMS: atom_id res chain seq x y z
N MET A 1 15.40 -24.73 -6.12
CA MET A 1 15.31 -24.05 -4.80
C MET A 1 13.86 -23.69 -4.54
N GLU A 2 13.30 -24.18 -3.48
CA GLU A 2 11.93 -23.86 -3.13
C GLU A 2 11.87 -22.43 -2.57
N VAL A 3 10.95 -21.62 -3.10
CA VAL A 3 10.68 -20.29 -2.57
C VAL A 3 9.68 -20.46 -1.44
N THR A 4 10.05 -20.02 -0.23
CA THR A 4 9.13 -20.05 0.89
C THR A 4 8.04 -19.03 0.66
N PRO A 5 6.75 -19.44 0.61
CA PRO A 5 5.67 -18.48 0.46
C PRO A 5 5.62 -17.51 1.64
N TRP A 6 5.33 -16.25 1.36
CA TRP A 6 5.19 -15.26 2.41
C TRP A 6 3.95 -15.54 3.26
N ARG A 7 4.12 -15.41 4.58
CA ARG A 7 3.01 -15.48 5.54
C ARG A 7 3.11 -14.32 6.53
N PRO A 8 1.99 -13.81 7.02
CA PRO A 8 2.04 -12.73 8.01
C PRO A 8 2.65 -13.18 9.32
N PRO A 9 3.39 -12.29 10.03
CA PRO A 9 3.92 -12.62 11.34
C PRO A 9 2.79 -12.76 12.36
N GLN A 10 3.04 -13.54 13.43
CA GLN A 10 2.06 -13.79 14.49
C GLN A 10 2.17 -12.73 15.59
N HIS A 11 2.19 -11.47 15.21
CA HIS A 11 2.14 -10.33 16.14
C HIS A 11 1.50 -9.16 15.43
N VAL A 12 1.04 -8.17 16.20
CA VAL A 12 0.45 -6.96 15.64
C VAL A 12 1.55 -6.13 15.00
N LYS A 13 1.43 -5.84 13.73
CA LYS A 13 2.40 -5.04 13.00
C LYS A 13 1.83 -3.65 12.73
N VAL A 14 2.64 -2.62 12.98
CA VAL A 14 2.26 -1.25 12.66
C VAL A 14 2.90 -0.88 11.31
N LYS A 15 2.08 -0.37 10.40
CA LYS A 15 2.54 0.06 9.06
C LYS A 15 2.08 1.47 8.77
N ALA A 16 2.82 2.14 7.90
CA ALA A 16 2.46 3.43 7.33
C ALA A 16 2.28 3.28 5.84
N LEU A 17 1.13 3.67 5.31
CA LEU A 17 0.80 3.60 3.89
C LEU A 17 0.53 5.00 3.35
N GLY A 18 0.94 5.24 2.11
CA GLY A 18 0.80 6.54 1.46
C GLY A 18 -0.21 6.51 0.32
N LEU A 19 -1.12 7.46 0.33
CA LEU A 19 -2.08 7.65 -0.74
C LEU A 19 -1.55 8.73 -1.68
N HIS A 20 -1.13 8.32 -2.86
CA HIS A 20 -0.70 9.23 -3.91
C HIS A 20 -1.70 9.15 -5.07
N TRP A 21 -2.23 10.30 -5.44
CA TRP A 21 -3.25 10.40 -6.48
C TRP A 21 -2.70 11.12 -7.71
N ARG A 22 -3.07 10.60 -8.88
CA ARG A 22 -2.79 11.24 -10.16
C ARG A 22 -4.03 11.11 -11.03
N ASP A 23 -4.58 12.24 -11.47
CA ASP A 23 -5.78 12.29 -12.30
C ASP A 23 -6.95 11.48 -11.71
N GLY A 24 -7.11 11.57 -10.38
CA GLY A 24 -8.17 10.86 -9.68
C GLY A 24 -7.93 9.38 -9.43
N LYS A 25 -6.75 8.89 -9.78
CA LYS A 25 -6.38 7.47 -9.60
C LYS A 25 -5.34 7.30 -8.51
N LEU A 26 -5.51 6.24 -7.74
CA LEU A 26 -4.64 5.90 -6.61
C LEU A 26 -3.48 5.04 -7.07
N LEU A 27 -2.26 5.41 -6.64
CA LEU A 27 -1.08 4.57 -6.85
C LEU A 27 -1.12 3.39 -5.88
N ALA A 28 -1.08 2.18 -6.40
CA ALA A 28 -1.14 0.98 -5.59
C ALA A 28 -0.28 -0.14 -6.18
N ALA A 29 0.30 -0.92 -5.30
CA ALA A 29 1.16 -2.05 -5.67
C ALA A 29 0.35 -3.33 -5.80
N GLU A 30 0.68 -4.13 -6.80
CA GLU A 30 0.03 -5.40 -7.07
C GLU A 30 0.35 -6.44 -6.01
N VAL A 31 -0.66 -7.20 -5.59
CA VAL A 31 -0.54 -8.29 -4.61
C VAL A 31 -0.97 -9.59 -5.27
N PHE A 32 -0.12 -10.61 -5.20
CA PHE A 32 -0.35 -11.91 -5.83
C PHE A 32 -0.50 -13.00 -4.77
N ASP A 33 -1.25 -14.06 -5.13
CA ASP A 33 -1.32 -15.26 -4.32
C ASP A 33 -0.09 -16.16 -4.57
N ASP A 34 -0.05 -17.33 -3.92
CA ASP A 34 1.07 -18.26 -4.06
C ASP A 34 1.20 -18.85 -5.47
N GLN A 35 0.14 -18.79 -6.28
CA GLN A 35 0.10 -19.27 -7.65
C GLN A 35 0.40 -18.18 -8.68
N GLY A 36 0.66 -16.97 -8.23
CA GLY A 36 0.95 -15.84 -9.12
C GLY A 36 -0.27 -15.15 -9.70
N HIS A 37 -1.47 -15.41 -9.14
CA HIS A 37 -2.68 -14.70 -9.55
C HIS A 37 -2.78 -13.37 -8.83
N LEU A 38 -3.14 -12.33 -9.57
CA LEU A 38 -3.39 -11.00 -8.98
C LEU A 38 -4.66 -11.05 -8.15
N VAL A 39 -4.54 -10.87 -6.84
CA VAL A 39 -5.69 -10.90 -5.92
C VAL A 39 -6.12 -9.52 -5.46
N GLY A 40 -5.23 -8.53 -5.54
CA GLY A 40 -5.56 -7.18 -5.15
C GLY A 40 -4.39 -6.23 -5.30
N VAL A 41 -4.60 -5.01 -4.80
CA VAL A 41 -3.59 -3.96 -4.79
C VAL A 41 -3.62 -3.28 -3.42
N ARG A 42 -2.51 -2.65 -3.05
CA ARG A 42 -2.39 -1.91 -1.81
C ARG A 42 -1.61 -0.62 -2.00
N PRO A 43 -1.90 0.43 -1.25
CA PRO A 43 -1.04 1.62 -1.27
C PRO A 43 0.39 1.25 -0.87
N LEU A 44 1.35 2.05 -1.32
CA LEU A 44 2.76 1.82 -0.99
C LEU A 44 3.06 2.29 0.43
N GLY A 45 4.08 1.70 1.01
CA GLY A 45 4.54 2.01 2.36
C GLY A 45 5.19 0.78 2.98
N GLY A 46 5.27 0.77 4.29
CA GLY A 46 5.90 -0.35 4.97
C GLY A 46 5.84 -0.24 6.48
N GLY A 47 6.61 -1.08 7.15
CA GLY A 47 6.60 -1.19 8.60
C GLY A 47 7.16 0.03 9.32
N VAL A 48 6.52 0.41 10.41
CA VAL A 48 7.05 1.41 11.34
C VAL A 48 8.00 0.68 12.28
N GLU A 49 9.22 1.20 12.41
CA GLU A 49 10.23 0.60 13.27
C GLU A 49 10.09 1.11 14.70
N PHE A 50 10.56 0.32 15.66
CA PHE A 50 10.55 0.72 17.07
C PHE A 50 11.28 2.05 17.24
N GLY A 51 10.58 3.02 17.87
CA GLY A 51 11.13 4.36 18.08
C GLY A 51 10.95 5.32 16.91
N GLU A 52 10.36 4.86 15.81
CA GLU A 52 10.12 5.66 14.62
C GLU A 52 8.66 6.15 14.59
N ARG A 53 8.46 7.42 14.24
CA ARG A 53 7.10 7.93 14.01
C ARG A 53 6.60 7.44 12.66
N TRP A 54 5.27 7.25 12.54
CA TRP A 54 4.71 6.76 11.28
C TRP A 54 4.99 7.69 10.10
N GLN A 55 5.04 9.01 10.33
CA GLN A 55 5.37 9.97 9.28
C GLN A 55 6.79 9.76 8.74
N ALA A 56 7.75 9.57 9.65
CA ALA A 56 9.13 9.32 9.27
C ALA A 56 9.26 7.98 8.55
N ALA A 57 8.53 6.96 9.00
CA ALA A 57 8.50 5.64 8.35
C ALA A 57 8.02 5.76 6.91
N LEU A 58 6.94 6.53 6.70
CA LEU A 58 6.37 6.70 5.37
C LEU A 58 7.33 7.40 4.41
N VAL A 59 7.96 8.48 4.87
CA VAL A 59 8.97 9.20 4.07
C VAL A 59 10.13 8.26 3.73
N ARG A 60 10.61 7.49 4.70
CA ARG A 60 11.71 6.54 4.51
C ARG A 60 11.35 5.46 3.49
N GLU A 61 10.15 4.87 3.61
CA GLU A 61 9.71 3.79 2.72
C GLU A 61 9.62 4.25 1.26
N PHE A 62 9.06 5.44 1.01
CA PHE A 62 9.00 5.98 -0.35
C PHE A 62 10.40 6.27 -0.90
N LYS A 63 11.32 6.72 -0.06
CA LYS A 63 12.69 6.96 -0.48
C LYS A 63 13.41 5.65 -0.82
N GLU A 64 13.25 4.63 0.02
CA GLU A 64 13.88 3.32 -0.20
C GLU A 64 13.33 2.60 -1.43
N GLU A 65 12.00 2.59 -1.60
CA GLU A 65 11.35 1.84 -2.67
C GLU A 65 11.37 2.56 -4.01
N LEU A 66 11.04 3.85 -4.04
CA LEU A 66 10.90 4.62 -5.28
C LEU A 66 12.00 5.66 -5.50
N GLY A 67 12.83 5.92 -4.50
CA GLY A 67 13.86 6.94 -4.61
C GLY A 67 13.33 8.36 -4.62
N VAL A 68 12.10 8.58 -4.16
CA VAL A 68 11.45 9.90 -4.18
C VAL A 68 11.29 10.46 -2.79
N ASP A 69 11.35 11.78 -2.70
CA ASP A 69 11.00 12.50 -1.48
C ASP A 69 9.50 12.82 -1.53
N VAL A 70 8.84 12.66 -0.40
CA VAL A 70 7.39 12.91 -0.31
C VAL A 70 7.08 13.89 0.80
N GLN A 71 5.99 14.61 0.63
CA GLN A 71 5.41 15.47 1.66
C GLN A 71 4.07 14.87 2.07
N LEU A 72 3.84 14.83 3.38
CA LEU A 72 2.58 14.36 3.95
C LEU A 72 1.67 15.56 4.15
N THR A 73 0.39 15.37 3.83
CA THR A 73 -0.61 16.42 3.99
C THR A 73 -1.80 15.86 4.77
N GLY A 74 -2.32 16.70 5.69
CA GLY A 74 -3.53 16.36 6.44
C GLY A 74 -3.32 15.31 7.54
N ALA A 75 -4.42 15.00 8.19
CA ALA A 75 -4.45 13.98 9.24
C ALA A 75 -4.54 12.58 8.61
N PRO A 76 -3.95 11.56 9.26
CA PRO A 76 -4.03 10.21 8.75
C PRO A 76 -5.38 9.57 9.00
N LEU A 77 -5.73 8.60 8.15
CA LEU A 77 -6.70 7.58 8.52
C LEU A 77 -5.97 6.53 9.34
N VAL A 78 -6.63 5.99 10.36
CA VAL A 78 -6.07 4.88 11.13
C VAL A 78 -7.04 3.71 11.00
N MET A 79 -6.53 2.58 10.55
CA MET A 79 -7.34 1.37 10.36
C MET A 79 -6.67 0.20 11.05
N GLU A 80 -7.48 -0.64 11.69
CA GLU A 80 -7.03 -1.94 12.17
C GLU A 80 -7.45 -2.98 11.13
N ASN A 81 -6.51 -3.83 10.74
CA ASN A 81 -6.75 -4.83 9.71
C ASN A 81 -6.36 -6.21 10.22
N ILE A 82 -7.35 -7.07 10.39
CA ILE A 82 -7.14 -8.48 10.72
C ILE A 82 -7.58 -9.27 9.50
N TYR A 83 -6.68 -10.04 8.92
CA TYR A 83 -6.94 -10.72 7.66
C TYR A 83 -6.41 -12.15 7.70
N THR A 84 -6.87 -12.95 6.75
CA THR A 84 -6.39 -14.32 6.56
C THR A 84 -5.72 -14.43 5.20
N HIS A 85 -4.50 -14.98 5.18
CA HIS A 85 -3.76 -15.22 3.94
C HIS A 85 -3.26 -16.65 3.97
N HIS A 86 -3.82 -17.50 3.10
CA HIS A 86 -3.52 -18.93 3.04
C HIS A 86 -3.60 -19.62 4.42
N GLY A 87 -4.67 -19.31 5.17
CA GLY A 87 -4.92 -19.90 6.49
C GLY A 87 -4.17 -19.26 7.64
N ALA A 88 -3.24 -18.34 7.38
CA ALA A 88 -2.50 -17.63 8.42
C ALA A 88 -3.15 -16.29 8.70
N THR A 89 -3.29 -15.94 9.98
CA THR A 89 -3.89 -14.66 10.40
C THR A 89 -2.81 -13.58 10.45
N GLY A 90 -3.09 -12.45 9.81
CA GLY A 90 -2.30 -11.24 9.94
C GLY A 90 -3.07 -10.19 10.72
N HIS A 91 -2.35 -9.37 11.50
CA HIS A 91 -2.97 -8.29 12.28
C HIS A 91 -2.10 -7.04 12.16
N GLU A 92 -2.69 -5.97 11.63
CA GLU A 92 -1.98 -4.72 11.37
C GLU A 92 -2.74 -3.53 11.91
N VAL A 93 -2.00 -2.54 12.40
CA VAL A 93 -2.52 -1.19 12.62
C VAL A 93 -1.89 -0.30 11.55
N LEU A 94 -2.72 0.38 10.77
CA LEU A 94 -2.29 1.11 9.59
C LEU A 94 -2.51 2.61 9.80
N PHE A 95 -1.43 3.39 9.65
CA PHE A 95 -1.50 4.84 9.51
C PHE A 95 -1.47 5.13 8.02
N ILE A 96 -2.55 5.70 7.48
CA ILE A 96 -2.70 5.93 6.04
C ILE A 96 -2.76 7.42 5.80
N GLY A 97 -1.71 7.96 5.19
CA GLY A 97 -1.57 9.40 4.97
C GLY A 97 -1.53 9.78 3.50
N GLU A 98 -2.02 10.97 3.20
CA GLU A 98 -1.89 11.54 1.87
C GLU A 98 -0.44 11.96 1.63
N VAL A 99 0.13 11.58 0.49
CA VAL A 99 1.49 11.94 0.13
C VAL A 99 1.54 12.61 -1.23
N GLN A 100 2.42 13.61 -1.34
CA GLN A 100 2.71 14.28 -2.61
C GLN A 100 4.19 14.08 -2.92
N PHE A 101 4.48 13.74 -4.16
CA PHE A 101 5.86 13.69 -4.62
C PHE A 101 6.41 15.11 -4.75
N SER A 102 7.67 15.29 -4.36
CA SER A 102 8.33 16.61 -4.38
C SER A 102 8.60 17.14 -5.77
N THR A 103 8.56 16.26 -6.80
CA THR A 103 8.75 16.60 -8.22
C THR A 103 7.77 15.78 -9.04
N ASP A 104 7.68 16.11 -10.35
CA ASP A 104 6.84 15.36 -11.30
C ASP A 104 7.46 13.99 -11.63
N CYS A 105 7.89 13.26 -10.60
CA CYS A 105 8.44 11.92 -10.75
C CYS A 105 7.38 11.01 -11.35
N PHE A 106 7.80 10.19 -12.29
CA PHE A 106 6.94 9.18 -12.92
C PHE A 106 5.76 9.76 -13.70
N ALA A 107 5.77 11.08 -14.04
CA ALA A 107 4.64 11.77 -14.66
C ALA A 107 4.16 11.12 -15.98
N HIS A 108 5.06 10.49 -16.72
CA HIS A 108 4.76 9.86 -18.01
C HIS A 108 4.68 8.34 -17.93
N LEU A 109 4.81 7.75 -16.73
CA LEU A 109 4.77 6.31 -16.56
C LEU A 109 3.36 5.86 -16.20
N THR A 110 2.94 4.72 -16.74
CA THR A 110 1.67 4.07 -16.37
C THR A 110 1.88 3.03 -15.27
N ARG A 111 3.13 2.60 -15.09
CA ARG A 111 3.49 1.62 -14.07
C ARG A 111 4.90 1.93 -13.57
N ILE A 112 5.15 1.58 -12.31
CA ILE A 112 6.43 1.73 -11.66
C ILE A 112 6.87 0.36 -11.16
N GLU A 113 8.09 -0.05 -11.52
CA GLU A 113 8.67 -1.30 -11.02
C GLU A 113 9.67 -0.96 -9.91
N PHE A 114 9.60 -1.68 -8.80
CA PHE A 114 10.45 -1.45 -7.65
C PHE A 114 10.67 -2.77 -6.91
N HIS A 115 11.50 -2.72 -5.87
CA HIS A 115 11.77 -3.89 -5.02
C HIS A 115 11.45 -3.55 -3.57
N GLU A 116 10.86 -4.52 -2.85
CA GLU A 116 10.70 -4.41 -1.41
C GLU A 116 12.03 -4.66 -0.70
N ASP A 117 12.08 -4.40 0.61
CA ASP A 117 13.29 -4.55 1.43
C ASP A 117 13.91 -5.94 1.32
N ASN A 118 13.08 -6.97 1.13
CA ASN A 118 13.55 -8.36 0.96
C ASN A 118 14.00 -8.68 -0.47
N GLY A 119 14.02 -7.70 -1.37
CA GLY A 119 14.39 -7.86 -2.77
C GLY A 119 13.27 -8.37 -3.69
N THR A 120 12.06 -8.59 -3.17
CA THR A 120 10.93 -9.04 -3.98
C THR A 120 10.54 -7.96 -4.99
N PRO A 121 10.49 -8.28 -6.30
CA PRO A 121 10.05 -7.31 -7.30
C PRO A 121 8.56 -7.03 -7.17
N CYS A 122 8.19 -5.76 -7.31
CA CYS A 122 6.82 -5.29 -7.22
C CYS A 122 6.51 -4.34 -8.35
N THR A 123 5.23 -4.28 -8.72
CA THR A 123 4.74 -3.33 -9.72
C THR A 123 3.63 -2.49 -9.10
N ALA A 124 3.72 -1.18 -9.25
CA ALA A 124 2.68 -0.26 -8.85
C ALA A 124 2.07 0.40 -10.08
N ARG A 125 0.76 0.62 -10.04
CA ARG A 125 0.01 1.30 -11.10
C ARG A 125 -1.01 2.23 -10.47
N TRP A 126 -1.58 3.11 -11.27
CA TRP A 126 -2.65 4.00 -10.84
C TRP A 126 -4.00 3.37 -11.18
N PHE A 127 -4.88 3.30 -10.17
CA PHE A 127 -6.22 2.69 -10.29
C PHE A 127 -7.29 3.69 -9.92
N ALA A 128 -8.35 3.76 -10.73
CA ALA A 128 -9.57 4.42 -10.28
C ALA A 128 -10.23 3.55 -9.20
N LEU A 129 -10.78 4.16 -8.16
CA LEU A 129 -11.46 3.39 -7.10
C LEU A 129 -12.60 2.56 -7.66
N SER A 130 -13.24 3.04 -8.75
CA SER A 130 -14.32 2.32 -9.42
C SER A 130 -13.89 1.00 -10.08
N GLU A 131 -12.59 0.79 -10.25
CA GLU A 131 -12.04 -0.46 -10.81
C GLU A 131 -11.78 -1.52 -9.75
N LEU A 132 -11.83 -1.14 -8.47
CA LEU A 132 -11.40 -1.97 -7.35
C LEU A 132 -12.61 -2.49 -6.55
N ASP A 133 -12.42 -3.62 -5.88
CA ASP A 133 -13.45 -4.29 -5.06
C ASP A 133 -14.71 -4.69 -5.86
N LEU A 134 -14.54 -4.91 -7.16
CA LEU A 134 -15.62 -5.41 -7.99
C LEU A 134 -15.60 -6.94 -8.04
N PRO A 135 -16.76 -7.60 -8.27
CA PRO A 135 -16.77 -9.04 -8.45
C PRO A 135 -15.85 -9.47 -9.59
N GLY A 136 -14.92 -10.39 -9.29
CA GLY A 136 -13.96 -10.90 -10.27
C GLY A 136 -12.79 -9.99 -10.56
N GLY A 137 -12.75 -8.80 -9.98
CA GLY A 137 -11.65 -7.85 -10.15
C GLY A 137 -10.73 -7.80 -8.95
N PRO A 138 -9.63 -7.02 -9.02
CA PRO A 138 -8.71 -6.91 -7.89
C PRO A 138 -9.34 -6.15 -6.73
N ALA A 139 -9.06 -6.62 -5.51
CA ALA A 139 -9.48 -5.95 -4.29
C ALA A 139 -8.53 -4.80 -3.96
N LEU A 140 -9.01 -3.79 -3.24
CA LEU A 140 -8.16 -2.79 -2.61
C LEU A 140 -7.95 -3.20 -1.15
N PHE A 141 -6.69 -3.45 -0.79
CA PHE A 141 -6.31 -3.76 0.60
C PHE A 141 -5.84 -2.52 1.33
N PRO A 142 -6.09 -2.37 2.62
CA PRO A 142 -6.86 -3.30 3.46
C PRO A 142 -8.36 -3.27 3.14
N ALA A 143 -9.05 -4.35 3.51
CA ALA A 143 -10.50 -4.43 3.33
C ALA A 143 -11.17 -3.23 4.01
N GLY A 144 -12.11 -2.59 3.32
CA GLY A 144 -12.80 -1.41 3.81
C GLY A 144 -12.16 -0.08 3.42
N LEU A 145 -10.95 -0.09 2.88
CA LEU A 145 -10.26 1.15 2.51
C LEU A 145 -11.04 1.93 1.44
N LYS A 146 -11.52 1.25 0.39
CA LYS A 146 -12.30 1.92 -0.66
C LYS A 146 -13.50 2.65 -0.06
N HIS A 147 -14.25 1.97 0.79
CA HIS A 147 -15.43 2.56 1.45
C HIS A 147 -15.03 3.80 2.27
N THR A 148 -13.96 3.70 3.05
CA THR A 148 -13.47 4.81 3.87
C THR A 148 -13.05 6.00 3.00
N LEU A 149 -12.35 5.75 1.89
CA LEU A 149 -11.93 6.82 0.98
C LEU A 149 -13.12 7.50 0.31
N LEU A 150 -14.15 6.73 -0.09
CA LEU A 150 -15.35 7.31 -0.70
C LEU A 150 -16.15 8.13 0.30
N GLN A 151 -16.19 7.73 1.58
CA GLN A 151 -16.86 8.50 2.63
C GLN A 151 -16.11 9.81 2.90
N ALA A 152 -14.78 9.78 2.96
CA ALA A 152 -13.97 10.97 3.18
C ALA A 152 -14.16 12.00 2.07
N ALA A 153 -14.34 11.56 0.81
CA ALA A 153 -14.53 12.46 -0.33
C ALA A 153 -15.88 13.20 -0.32
N ARG A 154 -16.82 12.79 0.55
CA ARG A 154 -18.16 13.40 0.66
C ARG A 154 -18.25 14.48 1.74
N THR A 155 -17.21 14.66 2.53
CA THR A 155 -17.20 15.67 3.61
C THR A 155 -16.51 16.95 3.22
#